data_4d64fd70e1ff58339a8c127ec88bfcd5
#
_entry.id   4d64fd70e1ff58339a8c127ec88bfcd5
#
_cell.length_a   1.000
_cell.length_b   1.000
_cell.length_c   1.000
_cell.angle_alpha   90.00
_cell.angle_beta   90.00
_cell.angle_gamma   90.00
#
_symmetry.space_group_name_H-M   'P 1'
#
loop_
_entity.id
_entity.type
_entity.pdbx_description
1 polymer ?
#
loop_
_entity_poly.entity_id
_entity_poly.type
_entity_poly.pdbx_seq_one_letter_code
_entity_poly.pdbx_strand_id
1 'polypeptide(L)'
;IMAKFFETSQDIAELAQAKFEETGLPQMGIDLKVISVTKSKNVLKATKAGATIHYLTKKDAILVIYEEAFDRLTDEYKDKLMEGAISNISYDTEKDKLNVDGDIAKELFRMRKKYENYVDIMEASYIVIEEIEDEERRRKEEEKLKKAEERAAKKKQ
;
A
#
# COMPACT_ATOMS: atom_id res chain seq x y z
N ILE A 1 9.41 -14.71 5.98
CA ILE A 1 8.41 -15.06 4.94
C ILE A 1 8.45 -13.99 3.87
N MET A 2 8.68 -14.38 2.63
CA MET A 2 8.71 -13.47 1.49
C MET A 2 7.30 -12.93 1.21
N ALA A 3 7.23 -11.62 0.98
CA ALA A 3 6.01 -10.99 0.51
C ALA A 3 5.63 -11.53 -0.88
N LYS A 4 4.36 -11.79 -1.09
CA LYS A 4 3.83 -12.28 -2.36
C LYS A 4 2.89 -11.24 -2.97
N PHE A 5 2.97 -11.06 -4.28
CA PHE A 5 2.06 -10.19 -5.01
C PHE A 5 0.85 -10.99 -5.50
N PHE A 6 -0.29 -10.33 -5.55
CA PHE A 6 -1.54 -10.91 -6.07
C PHE A 6 -2.42 -9.82 -6.68
N GLU A 7 -3.40 -10.22 -7.49
CA GLU A 7 -4.32 -9.26 -8.09
C GLU A 7 -5.15 -8.54 -7.02
N THR A 8 -5.24 -7.24 -7.15
CA THR A 8 -6.02 -6.40 -6.23
C THR A 8 -7.50 -6.72 -6.32
N SER A 9 -8.18 -6.76 -5.18
CA SER A 9 -9.63 -6.92 -5.12
C SER A 9 -10.32 -5.80 -5.91
N GLN A 10 -11.47 -6.12 -6.50
CA GLN A 10 -12.18 -5.23 -7.41
C GLN A 10 -12.52 -3.88 -6.79
N ASP A 11 -13.04 -3.87 -5.57
CA ASP A 11 -13.42 -2.64 -4.86
C ASP A 11 -12.25 -1.66 -4.71
N ILE A 12 -11.10 -2.19 -4.31
CA ILE A 12 -9.89 -1.39 -4.09
C ILE A 12 -9.33 -0.90 -5.43
N ALA A 13 -9.32 -1.77 -6.43
CA ALA A 13 -8.86 -1.41 -7.77
C ALA A 13 -9.72 -0.29 -8.39
N GLU A 14 -11.03 -0.36 -8.21
CA GLU A 14 -11.97 0.67 -8.69
C GLU A 14 -11.73 2.01 -7.98
N LEU A 15 -11.53 1.98 -6.66
CA LEU A 15 -11.20 3.18 -5.89
C LEU A 15 -9.89 3.81 -6.38
N ALA A 16 -8.87 3.00 -6.57
CA ALA A 16 -7.57 3.47 -7.07
C ALA A 16 -7.68 4.10 -8.46
N GLN A 17 -8.37 3.45 -9.38
CA GLN A 17 -8.55 3.98 -10.74
C GLN A 17 -9.39 5.25 -10.75
N ALA A 18 -10.44 5.32 -9.93
CA ALA A 18 -11.25 6.54 -9.81
C ALA A 18 -10.42 7.73 -9.30
N LYS A 19 -9.59 7.52 -8.29
CA LYS A 19 -8.70 8.55 -7.77
C LYS A 19 -7.63 8.94 -8.79
N PHE A 20 -7.13 7.99 -9.55
CA PHE A 20 -6.15 8.25 -10.60
C PHE A 20 -6.74 9.07 -11.73
N GLU A 21 -7.97 8.80 -12.14
CA GLU A 21 -8.68 9.57 -13.16
C GLU A 21 -8.87 11.04 -12.75
N GLU A 22 -9.12 11.30 -11.48
CA GLU A 22 -9.25 12.65 -10.95
C GLU A 22 -7.99 13.50 -11.13
N THR A 23 -6.83 12.88 -11.27
CA THR A 23 -5.55 13.58 -11.47
C THR A 23 -5.39 14.15 -12.88
N GLY A 24 -6.16 13.66 -13.84
CA GLY A 24 -6.00 14.02 -15.26
C GLY A 24 -4.85 13.29 -15.96
N LEU A 25 -4.08 12.47 -15.25
CA LEU A 25 -2.95 11.75 -15.85
C LEU A 25 -3.35 10.73 -16.92
N PRO A 26 -4.49 10.01 -16.81
CA PRO A 26 -4.94 9.14 -17.89
C PRO A 26 -5.14 9.84 -19.22
N GLN A 27 -5.60 11.09 -19.20
CA GLN A 27 -5.80 11.90 -20.41
C GLN A 27 -4.47 12.27 -21.09
N MET A 28 -3.37 12.19 -20.35
CA MET A 28 -2.00 12.38 -20.87
C MET A 28 -1.37 11.07 -21.37
N GLY A 29 -2.14 9.99 -21.36
CA GLY A 29 -1.65 8.67 -21.79
C GLY A 29 -0.86 7.91 -20.74
N ILE A 30 -0.97 8.32 -19.48
CA ILE A 30 -0.26 7.65 -18.36
C ILE A 30 -1.17 6.58 -17.76
N ASP A 31 -0.64 5.36 -17.68
CA ASP A 31 -1.35 4.20 -17.17
C ASP A 31 -0.83 3.76 -15.80
N LEU A 32 -1.76 3.41 -14.92
CA LEU A 32 -1.48 2.91 -13.58
C LEU A 32 -1.79 1.42 -13.49
N LYS A 33 -0.85 0.65 -12.97
CA LYS A 33 -1.09 -0.75 -12.56
C LYS A 33 -1.27 -0.77 -11.05
N VAL A 34 -2.35 -1.37 -10.61
CA VAL A 34 -2.63 -1.59 -9.18
C VAL A 34 -2.36 -3.06 -8.88
N ILE A 35 -1.59 -3.33 -7.85
CA ILE A 35 -1.27 -4.70 -7.43
C ILE A 35 -1.23 -4.77 -5.91
N SER A 36 -1.63 -5.90 -5.36
CA SER A 36 -1.66 -6.11 -3.91
C SER A 36 -0.49 -6.96 -3.45
N VAL A 37 -0.13 -6.83 -2.18
CA VAL A 37 0.97 -7.55 -1.56
C VAL A 37 0.53 -8.11 -0.21
N THR A 38 1.07 -9.27 0.17
CA THR A 38 0.72 -9.94 1.44
C THR A 38 1.34 -9.30 2.67
N LYS A 39 2.41 -8.53 2.49
CA LYS A 39 3.12 -7.85 3.58
C LYS A 39 3.90 -6.66 3.04
N SER A 40 3.86 -5.55 3.77
CA SER A 40 4.61 -4.33 3.42
C SER A 40 4.80 -3.45 4.66
N LYS A 41 5.75 -2.54 4.57
CA LYS A 41 5.96 -1.49 5.58
C LYS A 41 5.01 -0.30 5.41
N ASN A 42 4.34 -0.23 4.27
CA ASN A 42 3.39 0.84 3.95
C ASN A 42 2.07 0.20 3.52
N VAL A 43 0.96 0.82 3.90
CA VAL A 43 -0.37 0.37 3.45
C VAL A 43 -0.52 0.59 1.95
N LEU A 44 -0.07 1.74 1.46
CA LEU A 44 -0.09 2.11 0.04
C LEU A 44 1.26 2.70 -0.34
N LYS A 45 1.76 2.35 -1.52
CA LYS A 45 2.98 2.95 -2.06
C LYS A 45 2.90 3.02 -3.57
N ALA A 46 3.09 4.23 -4.12
CA ALA A 46 3.22 4.44 -5.54
C ALA A 46 4.69 4.40 -5.94
N THR A 47 5.00 3.73 -7.05
CA THR A 47 6.35 3.68 -7.61
C THR A 47 6.28 3.87 -9.13
N LYS A 48 7.39 4.29 -9.71
CA LYS A 48 7.52 4.37 -11.16
C LYS A 48 7.84 3.00 -11.72
N ALA A 49 7.19 2.60 -12.80
CA ALA A 49 7.53 1.36 -13.50
C ALA A 49 8.92 1.50 -14.12
N GLY A 50 9.82 0.56 -13.83
CA GLY A 50 11.11 0.50 -14.49
C GLY A 50 10.96 0.17 -15.97
N ALA A 51 12.03 0.38 -16.74
CA ALA A 51 12.01 0.19 -18.19
C ALA A 51 11.50 -1.18 -18.62
N THR A 52 11.93 -2.24 -17.95
CA THR A 52 11.50 -3.61 -18.25
C THR A 52 10.02 -3.82 -17.99
N ILE A 53 9.54 -3.37 -16.83
CA ILE A 53 8.12 -3.49 -16.44
C ILE A 53 7.25 -2.68 -17.40
N HIS A 54 7.65 -1.47 -17.73
CA HIS A 54 6.94 -0.64 -18.70
C HIS A 54 6.85 -1.31 -20.06
N TYR A 55 7.95 -1.89 -20.52
CA TYR A 55 7.99 -2.60 -21.80
C TYR A 55 7.03 -3.78 -21.83
N LEU A 56 7.00 -4.58 -20.76
CA LEU A 56 6.17 -5.79 -20.67
C LEU A 56 4.69 -5.50 -20.43
N THR A 57 4.37 -4.49 -19.63
CA THR A 57 2.99 -4.25 -19.17
C THR A 57 2.32 -3.04 -19.80
N LYS A 58 3.09 -2.16 -20.43
CA LYS A 58 2.64 -0.84 -20.92
C LYS A 58 2.11 0.07 -19.81
N LYS A 59 2.49 -0.18 -18.57
CA LYS A 59 2.11 0.65 -17.42
C LYS A 59 3.26 1.57 -17.03
N ASP A 60 2.92 2.79 -16.60
CA ASP A 60 3.89 3.84 -16.31
C ASP A 60 4.18 3.96 -14.81
N ALA A 61 3.16 3.76 -13.98
CA ALA A 61 3.25 3.79 -12.54
C ALA A 61 2.59 2.54 -11.94
N ILE A 62 3.04 2.18 -10.75
CA ILE A 62 2.53 1.03 -10.01
C ILE A 62 2.10 1.50 -8.63
N LEU A 63 0.89 1.14 -8.23
CA LEU A 63 0.41 1.33 -6.86
C LEU A 63 0.37 -0.04 -6.18
N VAL A 64 1.19 -0.19 -5.14
CA VAL A 64 1.24 -1.41 -4.34
C VAL A 64 0.38 -1.24 -3.10
N ILE A 65 -0.52 -2.17 -2.86
CA ILE A 65 -1.51 -2.11 -1.78
C ILE A 65 -1.32 -3.30 -0.82
N TYR A 66 -1.14 -3.00 0.46
CA TYR A 66 -1.16 -4.01 1.51
C TYR A 66 -2.63 -4.16 1.95
N GLU A 67 -3.38 -5.05 1.28
CA GLU A 67 -4.84 -5.15 1.44
C GLU A 67 -5.28 -5.47 2.86
N GLU A 68 -4.61 -6.37 3.55
CA GLU A 68 -4.96 -6.73 4.93
C GLU A 68 -4.95 -5.52 5.86
N ALA A 69 -3.95 -4.66 5.72
CA ALA A 69 -3.87 -3.42 6.49
C ALA A 69 -4.87 -2.38 6.00
N PHE A 70 -5.00 -2.23 4.69
CA PHE A 70 -5.93 -1.29 4.08
C PHE A 70 -7.38 -1.56 4.51
N ASP A 71 -7.78 -2.83 4.53
CA ASP A 71 -9.13 -3.24 4.91
C ASP A 71 -9.48 -2.93 6.37
N ARG A 72 -8.49 -2.74 7.23
CA ARG A 72 -8.70 -2.37 8.64
C ARG A 72 -8.98 -0.88 8.84
N LEU A 73 -8.80 -0.06 7.83
CA LEU A 73 -9.06 1.37 7.89
C LEU A 73 -10.55 1.67 7.65
N THR A 74 -11.01 2.82 8.14
CA THR A 74 -12.36 3.31 7.84
C THR A 74 -12.46 3.72 6.37
N ASP A 75 -13.66 3.79 5.83
CA ASP A 75 -13.87 4.20 4.44
C ASP A 75 -13.34 5.60 4.14
N GLU A 76 -13.51 6.53 5.08
CA GLU A 76 -12.95 7.88 4.98
C GLU A 76 -11.41 7.84 4.88
N TYR A 77 -10.78 7.05 5.74
CA TYR A 77 -9.32 6.93 5.77
C TYR A 77 -8.78 6.24 4.53
N LYS A 78 -9.46 5.21 4.06
CA LYS A 78 -9.13 4.52 2.80
C LYS A 78 -9.13 5.50 1.63
N ASP A 79 -10.18 6.29 1.51
CA ASP A 79 -10.35 7.26 0.43
C ASP A 79 -9.25 8.31 0.41
N LYS A 80 -9.01 8.94 1.55
CA LYS A 80 -8.00 10.00 1.69
C LYS A 80 -6.57 9.49 1.58
N LEU A 81 -6.30 8.31 2.13
CA LEU A 81 -4.98 7.69 2.02
C LEU A 81 -4.67 7.31 0.57
N MET A 82 -5.67 6.80 -0.15
CA MET A 82 -5.55 6.50 -1.58
C MET A 82 -5.24 7.76 -2.39
N GLU A 83 -5.95 8.84 -2.12
CA GLU A 83 -5.70 10.13 -2.77
C GLU A 83 -4.27 10.61 -2.51
N GLY A 84 -3.80 10.49 -1.26
CA GLY A 84 -2.45 10.89 -0.89
C GLY A 84 -1.36 10.09 -1.62
N ALA A 85 -1.50 8.79 -1.68
CA ALA A 85 -0.55 7.91 -2.38
C ALA A 85 -0.50 8.23 -3.88
N ILE A 86 -1.66 8.43 -4.50
CA ILE A 86 -1.78 8.76 -5.93
C ILE A 86 -1.26 10.17 -6.22
N SER A 87 -1.39 11.11 -5.26
CA SER A 87 -0.88 12.47 -5.41
C SER A 87 0.65 12.54 -5.56
N ASN A 88 1.35 11.46 -5.22
CA ASN A 88 2.80 11.37 -5.40
C ASN A 88 3.21 11.18 -6.87
N ILE A 89 2.25 10.83 -7.72
CA ILE A 89 2.47 10.65 -9.16
C ILE A 89 2.23 11.96 -9.87
N SER A 90 3.22 12.45 -10.61
CA SER A 90 3.13 13.70 -11.36
C SER A 90 3.84 13.59 -12.69
N TYR A 91 3.44 14.44 -13.64
CA TYR A 91 4.06 14.48 -14.96
C TYR A 91 4.58 15.88 -15.24
N ASP A 92 5.87 15.97 -15.57
CA ASP A 92 6.52 17.21 -15.97
C ASP A 92 6.43 17.33 -17.49
N THR A 93 5.57 18.22 -17.96
CA THR A 93 5.33 18.43 -19.40
C THR A 93 6.53 19.05 -20.12
N GLU A 94 7.34 19.85 -19.43
CA GLU A 94 8.53 20.47 -19.99
C GLU A 94 9.62 19.44 -20.27
N LYS A 95 9.82 18.52 -19.32
CA LYS A 95 10.84 17.46 -19.43
C LYS A 95 10.30 16.17 -20.03
N ASP A 96 9.01 16.11 -20.29
CA ASP A 96 8.32 14.90 -20.76
C ASP A 96 8.66 13.69 -19.88
N LYS A 97 8.54 13.87 -18.56
CA LYS A 97 8.98 12.89 -17.57
C LYS A 97 7.95 12.65 -16.48
N LEU A 98 7.65 11.38 -16.24
CA LEU A 98 6.85 10.96 -15.11
C LEU A 98 7.72 10.93 -13.84
N ASN A 99 7.22 11.53 -12.79
CA ASN A 99 7.86 11.52 -11.47
C ASN A 99 6.93 10.85 -10.46
N VAL A 100 7.48 9.98 -9.62
CA VAL A 100 6.78 9.44 -8.46
C VAL A 100 7.62 9.77 -7.24
N ASP A 101 7.11 10.65 -6.39
CA ASP A 101 7.82 11.10 -5.21
C ASP A 101 7.48 10.21 -4.02
N GLY A 102 8.48 9.57 -3.44
CA GLY A 102 8.33 8.71 -2.26
C GLY A 102 8.54 9.43 -0.93
N ASP A 103 8.70 10.75 -0.94
CA ASP A 103 8.94 11.53 0.27
C ASP A 103 7.65 11.72 1.07
N ILE A 104 7.56 11.04 2.20
CA ILE A 104 6.40 11.08 3.11
C ILE A 104 6.14 12.50 3.62
N ALA A 105 7.19 13.28 3.89
CA ALA A 105 7.05 14.66 4.38
C ALA A 105 6.38 15.56 3.34
N LYS A 106 6.71 15.38 2.08
CA LYS A 106 6.09 16.13 0.97
C LYS A 106 4.63 15.73 0.77
N GLU A 107 4.32 14.45 0.85
CA GLU A 107 2.95 13.96 0.80
C GLU A 107 2.12 14.54 1.94
N LEU A 108 2.64 14.48 3.16
CA LEU A 108 2.00 15.02 4.36
C LEU A 108 1.72 16.53 4.20
N PHE A 109 2.71 17.29 3.75
CA PHE A 109 2.58 18.73 3.55
C PHE A 109 1.50 19.05 2.51
N ARG A 110 1.49 18.35 1.40
CA ARG A 110 0.51 18.55 0.32
C ARG A 110 -0.90 18.19 0.75
N MET A 111 -1.06 17.05 1.41
CA MET A 111 -2.37 16.54 1.81
C MET A 111 -2.97 17.27 3.00
N ARG A 112 -2.15 17.80 3.90
CA ARG A 112 -2.64 18.62 5.03
C ARG A 112 -3.32 19.91 4.60
N LYS A 113 -2.93 20.46 3.46
CA LYS A 113 -3.60 21.65 2.90
C LYS A 113 -5.04 21.34 2.51
N LYS A 114 -5.32 20.11 2.13
CA LYS A 114 -6.64 19.64 1.72
C LYS A 114 -7.42 19.03 2.89
N TYR A 115 -6.75 18.25 3.74
CA TYR A 115 -7.33 17.54 4.87
C TYR A 115 -6.50 17.77 6.14
N GLU A 116 -7.03 18.53 7.10
CA GLU A 116 -6.31 18.82 8.35
C GLU A 116 -5.92 17.57 9.13
N ASN A 117 -6.77 16.55 9.10
CA ASN A 117 -6.55 15.30 9.83
C ASN A 117 -5.67 14.28 9.10
N TYR A 118 -4.97 14.67 8.03
CA TYR A 118 -4.16 13.72 7.25
C TYR A 118 -3.03 13.10 8.08
N VAL A 119 -2.51 13.80 9.07
CA VAL A 119 -1.52 13.23 10.01
C VAL A 119 -2.11 12.03 10.74
N ASP A 120 -3.34 12.15 11.23
CA ASP A 120 -4.03 11.06 11.94
C ASP A 120 -4.28 9.86 11.01
N ILE A 121 -4.62 10.13 9.75
CA ILE A 121 -4.83 9.10 8.73
C ILE A 121 -3.53 8.34 8.47
N MET A 122 -2.44 9.06 8.32
CA MET A 122 -1.12 8.46 8.10
C MET A 122 -0.66 7.63 9.30
N GLU A 123 -0.85 8.16 10.51
CA GLU A 123 -0.58 7.42 11.75
C GLU A 123 -1.41 6.14 11.84
N ALA A 124 -2.70 6.22 11.53
CA ALA A 124 -3.59 5.06 11.53
C ALA A 124 -3.09 3.97 10.58
N SER A 125 -2.53 4.35 9.43
CA SER A 125 -1.98 3.40 8.46
C SER A 125 -0.78 2.62 9.03
N TYR A 126 0.06 3.26 9.81
CA TYR A 126 1.19 2.59 10.48
C TYR A 126 0.73 1.74 11.66
N ILE A 127 -0.27 2.21 12.42
CA ILE A 127 -0.81 1.48 13.56
C ILE A 127 -1.42 0.14 13.13
N VAL A 128 -2.19 0.10 12.05
CA VAL A 128 -2.79 -1.15 11.57
C VAL A 128 -1.72 -2.16 11.14
N ILE A 129 -0.62 -1.70 10.57
CA ILE A 129 0.51 -2.57 10.22
C ILE A 129 1.14 -3.16 11.49
N GLU A 130 1.38 -2.34 12.51
CA GLU A 130 1.91 -2.79 13.80
C GLU A 130 0.98 -3.81 14.46
N GLU A 131 -0.32 -3.59 14.42
CA GLU A 131 -1.32 -4.51 14.95
C GLU A 131 -1.24 -5.88 14.27
N ILE A 132 -1.10 -5.91 12.96
CA ILE A 132 -0.95 -7.14 12.20
C ILE A 132 0.33 -7.87 12.58
N GLU A 133 1.44 -7.15 12.69
CA GLU A 133 2.74 -7.69 13.08
C GLU A 133 2.69 -8.29 14.50
N ASP A 134 2.03 -7.61 15.43
CA ASP A 134 1.86 -8.08 16.80
C ASP A 134 0.99 -9.34 16.88
N GLU A 135 -0.07 -9.42 16.07
CA GLU A 135 -0.93 -10.60 15.97
C GLU A 135 -0.15 -11.81 15.43
N GLU A 136 0.66 -11.61 14.40
CA GLU A 136 1.53 -12.65 13.84
C GLU A 136 2.54 -13.15 14.86
N ARG A 137 3.14 -12.23 15.61
CA ARG A 137 4.13 -12.55 16.64
C ARG A 137 3.50 -13.41 17.75
N ARG A 138 2.32 -13.02 18.24
CA ARG A 138 1.57 -13.78 19.24
C ARG A 138 1.20 -15.16 18.74
N ARG A 139 0.74 -15.28 17.52
CA ARG A 139 0.39 -16.57 16.92
C ARG A 139 1.60 -17.49 16.82
N LYS A 140 2.75 -16.98 16.43
CA LYS A 140 4.00 -17.75 16.36
C LYS A 140 4.47 -18.21 17.74
N GLU A 141 4.33 -17.37 18.75
CA GLU A 141 4.66 -17.72 20.13
C GLU A 141 3.75 -18.82 20.68
N GLU A 142 2.44 -18.73 20.40
CA GLU A 142 1.45 -19.75 20.76
C GLU A 142 1.76 -21.09 20.08
N GLU A 143 2.11 -21.07 18.81
CA GLU A 143 2.51 -22.28 18.07
C GLU A 143 3.78 -22.93 18.66
N LYS A 144 4.75 -22.10 19.05
CA LYS A 144 5.97 -22.59 19.71
C LYS A 144 5.67 -23.23 21.06
N LEU A 145 4.78 -22.62 21.85
CA LEU A 145 4.33 -23.14 23.11
C LEU A 145 3.63 -24.49 22.96
N LYS A 146 2.71 -24.61 22.03
CA LYS A 146 2.02 -25.86 21.69
C LYS A 146 2.99 -26.95 21.29
N LYS A 147 3.95 -26.65 20.43
CA LYS A 147 4.97 -27.62 20.01
C LYS A 147 5.86 -28.06 21.18
N ALA A 148 6.21 -27.13 22.07
CA ALA A 148 7.00 -27.44 23.26
C ALA A 148 6.21 -28.34 24.23
N GLU A 149 4.91 -28.07 24.43
CA GLU A 149 4.03 -28.88 25.26
C GLU A 149 3.84 -30.29 24.67
N GLU A 150 3.64 -30.39 23.36
CA GLU A 150 3.53 -31.68 22.66
C GLU A 150 4.81 -32.51 22.78
N ARG A 151 5.98 -31.87 22.65
CA ARG A 151 7.29 -32.53 22.83
C ARG A 151 7.49 -33.00 24.26
N ALA A 152 7.09 -32.18 25.24
CA ALA A 152 7.17 -32.54 26.64
C ALA A 152 6.23 -33.72 26.96
N ALA A 153 5.02 -33.74 26.41
CA ALA A 153 4.07 -34.83 26.58
C ALA A 153 4.59 -36.15 25.98
N LYS A 154 5.23 -36.10 24.81
CA LYS A 154 5.84 -37.26 24.15
C LYS A 154 7.02 -37.82 24.94
N LYS A 155 7.80 -37.00 25.62
CA LYS A 155 8.95 -37.43 26.44
C LYS A 155 8.52 -38.11 27.75
N LYS A 156 7.30 -37.87 28.22
CA LYS A 156 6.76 -38.49 29.44
C LYS A 156 6.14 -39.89 29.21
N GLN A 157 5.99 -40.27 27.95
CA GLN A 157 5.56 -41.60 27.54
C GLN A 157 6.78 -42.48 27.26
#